data_51f727dde26efd29a9e92e92f9f25d7f
#
_entry.id   51f727dde26efd29a9e92e92f9f25d7f
#
_cell.length_a   1.000
_cell.length_b   1.000
_cell.length_c   1.000
_cell.angle_alpha   90.00
_cell.angle_beta   90.00
_cell.angle_gamma   90.00
#
_symmetry.space_group_name_H-M   'P 1'
#
loop_
_entity.id
_entity.type
_entity.pdbx_description
1 polymer ?
#
loop_
_entity_poly.entity_id
_entity_poly.type
_entity_poly.pdbx_seq_one_letter_code
_entity_poly.pdbx_strand_id
1 'polypeptide(L)' 'MGFFKSFFSGKSENPADEKQKNTQKNFEIFKYDGMRAQRMGRTDYAIKCFTEALALQEDFETMGYLSQVYIQTGS' A
#
# COMPACT_ATOMS: atom_id res chain seq x y z
N MET A 1 5.92 13.62 30.69
CA MET A 1 5.54 13.41 30.43
C MET A 1 5.12 13.28 30.02
N GLY A 2 5.46 13.29 30.00
CA GLY A 2 5.19 12.94 29.60
C GLY A 2 4.67 12.92 28.93
N PHE A 3 4.74 12.67 28.76
CA PHE A 3 4.28 12.46 28.16
C PHE A 3 3.80 12.96 27.62
N PHE A 4 3.95 13.21 27.73
CA PHE A 4 3.57 13.64 27.16
C PHE A 4 3.81 14.34 26.69
N LYS A 5 4.71 14.75 27.02
CA LYS A 5 5.03 15.19 26.64
C LYS A 5 5.01 15.41 25.89
N SER A 6 4.87 15.10 25.78
CA SER A 6 4.78 15.01 25.15
C SER A 6 4.21 15.06 24.51
N PHE A 7 4.25 15.10 24.53
CA PHE A 7 3.55 14.92 24.01
C PHE A 7 3.23 15.61 23.52
N PHE A 8 3.67 15.88 23.44
CA PHE A 8 3.47 16.25 22.97
C PHE A 8 3.74 16.70 22.36
N SER A 9 4.44 17.00 22.43
CA SER A 9 4.83 17.12 21.89
C SER A 9 4.64 16.95 20.93
N GLY A 10 4.23 17.00 20.72
CA GLY A 10 3.79 16.45 19.97
C GLY A 10 4.27 16.27 18.86
N LYS A 11 4.57 16.40 18.69
CA LYS A 11 5.00 16.07 17.74
C LYS A 11 5.50 14.98 17.63
N SER A 12 5.20 14.57 17.11
CA SER A 12 5.50 13.38 17.15
C SER A 12 6.71 13.06 16.47
N GLU A 13 7.65 12.78 17.15
CA GLU A 13 8.87 12.27 16.64
C GLU A 13 8.96 10.81 16.90
N ASN A 14 7.83 10.17 17.08
CA ASN A 14 7.78 8.76 17.37
C ASN A 14 8.14 8.00 16.10
N PRO A 15 9.21 7.18 16.07
CA PRO A 15 9.57 6.44 14.87
C PRO A 15 8.47 5.51 14.37
N ALA A 16 7.65 5.00 15.26
CA ALA A 16 6.56 4.12 14.86
C ALA A 16 5.54 4.86 14.02
N ASP A 17 5.25 6.12 14.38
CA ASP A 17 4.30 6.93 13.61
C ASP A 17 4.84 7.22 12.23
N GLU A 18 6.11 7.55 12.14
CA GLU A 18 6.75 7.80 10.85
C GLU A 18 6.70 6.56 9.97
N LYS A 19 6.99 5.42 10.58
CA LYS A 19 6.98 4.17 9.86
C LYS A 19 5.59 3.87 9.31
N GLN A 20 4.56 4.09 10.11
CA GLN A 20 3.20 3.86 9.69
C GLN A 20 2.81 4.77 8.54
N LYS A 21 3.21 6.03 8.58
CA LYS A 21 2.92 6.96 7.52
C LYS A 21 3.59 6.54 6.21
N ASN A 22 4.84 6.12 6.30
CA ASN A 22 5.57 5.66 5.13
C ASN A 22 4.95 4.40 4.55
N THR A 23 4.52 3.49 5.41
CA THR A 23 3.88 2.26 4.97
C THR A 23 2.58 2.57 4.23
N GLN A 24 1.76 3.47 4.78
CA GLN A 24 0.51 3.86 4.14
C GLN A 24 0.77 4.49 2.78
N LYS A 25 1.75 5.37 2.72
CA LYS A 25 2.08 6.05 1.48
C LYS A 25 2.58 5.06 0.44
N ASN A 26 3.47 4.16 0.83
CA ASN A 26 4.00 3.16 -0.08
C ASN A 26 2.90 2.22 -0.56
N PHE A 27 1.98 1.84 0.32
CA PHE A 27 0.84 1.03 -0.06
C PHE A 27 0.04 1.71 -1.17
N GLU A 28 -0.24 2.98 -1.00
CA GLU A 28 -1.04 3.70 -1.99
C GLU A 28 -0.31 3.81 -3.32
N ILE A 29 1.00 4.04 -3.29
CA ILE A 29 1.79 4.11 -4.50
C ILE A 29 1.69 2.79 -5.27
N PHE A 30 1.92 1.68 -4.59
CA PHE A 30 1.85 0.37 -5.24
C PHE A 30 0.45 0.08 -5.76
N LYS A 31 -0.57 0.42 -4.97
CA LYS A 31 -1.94 0.16 -5.38
C LYS A 31 -2.27 0.91 -6.67
N TYR A 32 -1.96 2.20 -6.71
CA TYR A 32 -2.29 2.98 -7.89
C TYR A 32 -1.42 2.65 -9.09
N ASP A 33 -0.16 2.32 -8.85
CA ASP A 33 0.70 1.86 -9.94
C ASP A 33 0.16 0.57 -10.53
N GLY A 34 -0.31 -0.34 -9.66
CA GLY A 34 -0.92 -1.57 -10.14
C GLY A 34 -2.16 -1.32 -10.97
N MET A 35 -3.00 -0.39 -10.53
CA MET A 35 -4.19 -0.05 -11.28
C MET A 35 -3.84 0.51 -12.66
N ARG A 36 -2.84 1.36 -12.70
CA ARG A 36 -2.40 1.93 -13.97
C ARG A 36 -1.82 0.86 -14.89
N ALA A 37 -0.99 -0.02 -14.32
CA ALA A 37 -0.39 -1.09 -15.10
C ALA A 37 -1.46 -2.01 -15.67
N GLN A 38 -2.48 -2.32 -14.89
CA GLN A 38 -3.58 -3.15 -15.35
C GLN A 38 -4.28 -2.51 -16.54
N ARG A 39 -4.52 -1.21 -16.45
CA ARG A 39 -5.18 -0.47 -17.51
C ARG A 39 -4.35 -0.45 -18.78
N MET A 40 -3.03 -0.45 -18.63
CA MET A 40 -2.10 -0.42 -19.77
C MET A 40 -1.81 -1.82 -20.32
N GLY A 41 -2.40 -2.84 -19.74
CA GLY A 41 -2.17 -4.20 -20.21
C GLY A 41 -0.89 -4.83 -19.68
N ARG A 42 -0.24 -4.20 -18.72
CA ARG A 42 0.98 -4.75 -18.12
C ARG A 42 0.62 -5.62 -16.93
N THR A 43 0.09 -6.78 -17.20
CA THR A 43 -0.44 -7.63 -16.15
C THR A 43 0.63 -8.11 -15.18
N ASP A 44 1.82 -8.46 -15.69
CA ASP A 44 2.90 -8.93 -14.82
C ASP A 44 3.30 -7.84 -13.82
N TYR A 45 3.43 -6.63 -14.29
CA TYR A 45 3.80 -5.53 -13.42
C TYR A 45 2.68 -5.20 -12.45
N ALA A 46 1.43 -5.30 -12.91
CA ALA A 46 0.28 -5.06 -12.05
C ALA A 46 0.25 -6.06 -10.90
N ILE A 47 0.49 -7.33 -11.19
CA ILE A 47 0.51 -8.36 -10.17
C ILE A 47 1.59 -8.04 -9.13
N LYS A 48 2.76 -7.65 -9.59
CA LYS A 48 3.84 -7.30 -8.68
C LYS A 48 3.45 -6.15 -7.78
N CYS A 49 2.87 -5.08 -8.35
CA CYS A 49 2.49 -3.91 -7.58
C CYS A 49 1.41 -4.24 -6.56
N PHE A 50 0.38 -4.97 -6.97
CA PHE A 50 -0.69 -5.31 -6.04
C PHE A 50 -0.19 -6.24 -4.94
N THR A 51 0.71 -7.16 -5.28
CA THR A 51 1.28 -8.06 -4.28
C THR A 51 2.09 -7.27 -3.26
N GLU A 52 2.88 -6.31 -3.72
CA GLU A 52 3.66 -5.47 -2.81
C GLU A 52 2.73 -4.64 -1.94
N ALA A 53 1.66 -4.12 -2.51
CA ALA A 53 0.71 -3.33 -1.73
C ALA A 53 0.10 -4.17 -0.63
N LEU A 54 -0.31 -5.39 -0.95
CA LEU A 54 -0.94 -6.25 0.03
C LEU A 54 0.02 -6.74 1.10
N ALA A 55 1.31 -6.78 0.78
CA ALA A 55 2.32 -7.11 1.77
C ALA A 55 2.43 -6.01 2.82
N LEU A 56 2.09 -4.79 2.44
CA LEU A 56 2.16 -3.66 3.35
C LEU A 56 0.87 -3.47 4.14
N GLN A 57 -0.27 -3.74 3.53
CA GLN A 57 -1.55 -3.47 4.16
C GLN A 57 -2.63 -4.30 3.50
N GLU A 58 -3.46 -4.95 4.31
CA GLU A 58 -4.62 -5.66 3.79
C GLU A 58 -5.61 -4.65 3.22
N ASP A 59 -6.16 -4.99 2.05
CA ASP A 59 -7.09 -4.09 1.39
C ASP A 59 -7.96 -4.91 0.45
N PHE A 60 -9.25 -5.00 0.75
CA PHE A 60 -10.15 -5.82 -0.05
C PHE A 60 -10.23 -5.33 -1.49
N GLU A 61 -10.18 -4.03 -1.69
CA GLU A 61 -10.23 -3.47 -3.02
C GLU A 61 -9.03 -3.92 -3.86
N THR A 62 -7.85 -3.89 -3.24
CA THR A 62 -6.62 -4.32 -3.93
C THR A 62 -6.69 -5.82 -4.22
N MET A 63 -7.22 -6.59 -3.30
CA MET A 63 -7.40 -8.02 -3.54
C MET A 63 -8.31 -8.27 -4.74
N GLY A 64 -9.36 -7.47 -4.87
CA GLY A 64 -10.25 -7.57 -6.01
C GLY A 64 -9.56 -7.25 -7.32
N TYR A 65 -8.74 -6.21 -7.31
CA TYR A 65 -7.97 -5.87 -8.51
C TYR A 65 -7.01 -6.98 -8.88
N LEU A 66 -6.33 -7.55 -7.89
CA LEU A 66 -5.38 -8.63 -8.15
C LEU A 66 -6.09 -9.84 -8.74
N SER A 67 -7.26 -10.18 -8.20
CA SER A 67 -8.07 -11.24 -8.74
C SER A 67 -8.40 -11.00 -10.21
N GLN A 68 -8.80 -9.78 -10.54
CA GLN A 68 -9.14 -9.44 -11.90
C GLN A 68 -7.94 -9.61 -12.83
N VAL A 69 -6.76 -9.23 -12.36
CA VAL A 69 -5.57 -9.37 -13.17
C VAL A 69 -5.27 -10.84 -13.44
N TYR A 70 -5.41 -11.70 -12.43
CA TYR A 70 -5.21 -13.12 -12.64
C TYR A 70 -6.20 -13.69 -13.66
N ILE A 71 -7.43 -13.24 -13.59
CA ILE A 71 -8.44 -13.67 -14.57
C ILE A 71 -8.05 -13.20 -15.96
N GLN A 72 -7.57 -11.98 -16.08
CA GLN A 72 -7.15 -11.44 -17.37
C GLN A 72 -5.99 -12.21 -17.97
N THR A 73 -5.11 -12.74 -17.14
CA THR A 73 -3.98 -13.52 -17.65
C THR A 73 -4.37 -14.95 -18.01
N GLY A 74 -5.57 -15.35 -17.68
CA GLY A 74 -6.03 -16.71 -17.97
C GLY A 74 -5.51 -17.73 -16.98
N SER A 75 -5.03 -17.30 -15.85
CA SER A 75 -4.48 -18.23 -14.85
C SER A 75 -5.53 -18.66 -13.87
#